data_82d3d6ca0c109d27af598e4015ee3379
#
_entry.id   82d3d6ca0c109d27af598e4015ee3379
#
_cell.length_a   1.000
_cell.length_b   1.000
_cell.length_c   1.000
_cell.angle_alpha   90.00
_cell.angle_beta   90.00
_cell.angle_gamma   90.00
#
_symmetry.space_group_name_H-M   'P 1'
#
loop_
_entity.id
_entity.type
_entity.pdbx_description
1 polymer ?
#
loop_
_entity_poly.entity_id
_entity_poly.type
_entity_poly.pdbx_seq_one_letter_code
_entity_poly.pdbx_strand_id
1 'polypeptide(L)'
;MMPQNNEVFDYNPEYAKLYQTNDSQPSDADDMDDRQQRASELPPEVQGAQDGKKAANVSLLFGFLGLLFFFLGCWWFVHDFDSGGLRIVIVAPLLNVLGAWQGRVANRHGVPALAGRILSWAGVIFALPFAVLGALFLIVLTGGI
;
A
#
# COMPACT_ATOMS: atom_id res chain seq x y z
N MET A 1 -56.67 -8.75 3.39
CA MET A 1 -56.13 -9.88 2.59
C MET A 1 -55.14 -9.31 1.61
N MET A 2 -53.81 -9.40 1.94
CA MET A 2 -52.74 -9.05 1.02
C MET A 2 -52.40 -10.27 0.17
N PRO A 3 -52.27 -10.15 -1.15
CA PRO A 3 -51.81 -11.28 -1.96
C PRO A 3 -50.33 -11.51 -1.64
N GLN A 4 -50.03 -12.73 -1.20
CA GLN A 4 -48.66 -13.24 -1.16
C GLN A 4 -48.19 -13.42 -2.60
N ASN A 5 -47.26 -12.55 -3.00
CA ASN A 5 -46.56 -12.67 -4.27
C ASN A 5 -45.52 -13.80 -4.07
N ASN A 6 -45.95 -15.04 -4.31
CA ASN A 6 -45.04 -16.15 -4.49
C ASN A 6 -44.43 -16.01 -5.89
N GLU A 7 -43.54 -15.05 -6.05
CA GLU A 7 -42.61 -15.07 -7.17
C GLU A 7 -41.75 -16.32 -6.98
N VAL A 8 -42.07 -17.33 -7.76
CA VAL A 8 -41.22 -18.48 -8.02
C VAL A 8 -39.87 -17.89 -8.42
N PHE A 9 -38.89 -17.97 -7.53
CA PHE A 9 -37.51 -17.69 -7.90
C PHE A 9 -37.22 -18.59 -9.09
N ASP A 10 -37.21 -18.01 -10.29
CA ASP A 10 -36.79 -18.69 -11.50
C ASP A 10 -35.37 -19.21 -11.23
N TYR A 11 -35.26 -20.50 -10.99
CA TYR A 11 -34.00 -21.18 -10.78
C TYR A 11 -33.21 -21.06 -12.09
N ASN A 12 -32.38 -20.02 -12.15
CA ASN A 12 -31.48 -19.84 -13.27
C ASN A 12 -30.28 -20.79 -13.07
N PRO A 13 -30.16 -21.84 -13.88
CA PRO A 13 -29.10 -22.84 -13.75
C PRO A 13 -27.69 -22.26 -13.93
N GLU A 14 -27.57 -21.06 -14.50
CA GLU A 14 -26.28 -20.37 -14.61
C GLU A 14 -25.74 -19.89 -13.25
N TYR A 15 -26.65 -19.48 -12.35
CA TYR A 15 -26.23 -19.12 -10.99
C TYR A 15 -25.77 -20.33 -10.17
N ALA A 16 -26.36 -21.49 -10.37
CA ALA A 16 -25.96 -22.73 -9.70
C ALA A 16 -24.53 -23.15 -10.08
N LYS A 17 -24.09 -22.90 -11.31
CA LYS A 17 -22.73 -23.20 -11.78
C LYS A 17 -21.68 -22.27 -11.14
N LEU A 18 -22.05 -21.03 -10.80
CA LEU A 18 -21.15 -20.09 -10.14
C LEU A 18 -20.84 -20.50 -8.68
N TYR A 19 -21.74 -21.19 -8.03
CA TYR A 19 -21.56 -21.66 -6.64
C TYR A 19 -20.98 -23.08 -6.54
N GLN A 20 -21.10 -23.91 -7.59
CA GLN A 20 -20.53 -25.26 -7.59
C GLN A 20 -19.02 -25.33 -7.87
N THR A 21 -18.43 -24.25 -8.37
CA THR A 21 -16.98 -24.20 -8.67
C THR A 21 -16.11 -23.96 -7.43
N ASN A 22 -16.68 -23.85 -6.23
CA ASN A 22 -15.96 -23.42 -5.03
C ASN A 22 -15.52 -24.55 -4.08
N ASP A 23 -15.81 -25.83 -4.40
CA ASP A 23 -15.50 -26.96 -3.52
C ASP A 23 -14.24 -27.77 -3.87
N SER A 24 -13.55 -27.41 -4.96
CA SER A 24 -12.21 -27.92 -5.23
C SER A 24 -11.22 -26.86 -4.76
N GLN A 25 -10.70 -27.02 -3.55
CA GLN A 25 -9.64 -26.19 -2.99
C GLN A 25 -8.37 -26.37 -3.85
N PRO A 26 -8.01 -25.39 -4.72
CA PRO A 26 -6.79 -25.46 -5.51
C PRO A 26 -5.60 -25.28 -4.58
N SER A 27 -4.49 -25.94 -4.87
CA SER A 27 -3.24 -25.67 -4.17
C SER A 27 -2.81 -24.20 -4.42
N ASP A 28 -2.32 -23.52 -3.38
CA ASP A 28 -1.99 -22.08 -3.40
C ASP A 28 -1.04 -21.66 -4.57
N ALA A 29 -0.33 -22.61 -5.16
CA ALA A 29 0.57 -22.37 -6.29
C ALA A 29 -0.16 -22.27 -7.64
N ASP A 30 -1.20 -23.08 -7.86
CA ASP A 30 -1.99 -23.06 -9.10
C ASP A 30 -2.89 -21.82 -9.16
N ASP A 31 -3.30 -21.31 -7.99
CA ASP A 31 -4.15 -20.12 -7.86
C ASP A 31 -3.42 -18.81 -8.27
N MET A 32 -2.09 -18.76 -8.16
CA MET A 32 -1.32 -17.59 -8.58
C MET A 32 -1.19 -17.48 -10.10
N ASP A 33 -0.99 -18.58 -10.80
CA ASP A 33 -0.87 -18.61 -12.26
C ASP A 33 -2.23 -18.30 -12.93
N ASP A 34 -3.33 -18.87 -12.41
CA ASP A 34 -4.67 -18.60 -12.90
C ASP A 34 -5.11 -17.14 -12.69
N ARG A 35 -4.68 -16.50 -11.59
CA ARG A 35 -4.95 -15.08 -11.33
C ARG A 35 -4.18 -14.17 -12.29
N GLN A 36 -2.96 -14.52 -12.65
CA GLN A 36 -2.18 -13.76 -13.62
C GLN A 36 -2.73 -13.92 -15.04
N GLN A 37 -3.17 -15.11 -15.43
CA GLN A 37 -3.82 -15.34 -16.73
C GLN A 37 -5.16 -14.59 -16.83
N ARG A 38 -6.02 -14.66 -15.82
CA ARG A 38 -7.29 -13.91 -15.80
C ARG A 38 -7.08 -12.40 -15.79
N ALA A 39 -6.00 -11.91 -15.16
CA ALA A 39 -5.67 -10.49 -15.18
C ALA A 39 -5.25 -10.01 -16.58
N SER A 40 -4.63 -10.86 -17.40
CA SER A 40 -4.24 -10.54 -18.78
C SER A 40 -5.41 -10.56 -19.78
N GLU A 41 -6.50 -11.26 -19.45
CA GLU A 41 -7.70 -11.35 -20.29
C GLU A 41 -8.70 -10.20 -20.03
N LEU A 42 -8.49 -9.40 -18.96
CA LEU A 42 -9.37 -8.28 -18.64
C LEU A 42 -9.19 -7.14 -19.65
N PRO A 43 -10.28 -6.41 -20.00
CA PRO A 43 -10.17 -5.21 -20.82
C PRO A 43 -9.16 -4.22 -20.22
N PRO A 44 -8.40 -3.48 -21.04
CA PRO A 44 -7.32 -2.59 -20.58
C PRO A 44 -7.80 -1.52 -19.59
N GLU A 45 -9.06 -1.12 -19.66
CA GLU A 45 -9.66 -0.18 -18.70
C GLU A 45 -9.79 -0.79 -17.29
N VAL A 46 -10.14 -2.07 -17.21
CA VAL A 46 -10.28 -2.79 -15.93
C VAL A 46 -8.92 -3.12 -15.34
N GLN A 47 -7.94 -3.45 -16.17
CA GLN A 47 -6.54 -3.65 -15.75
C GLN A 47 -5.97 -2.37 -15.16
N GLY A 48 -6.14 -1.23 -15.84
CA GLY A 48 -5.68 0.07 -15.35
C GLY A 48 -6.30 0.45 -14.00
N ALA A 49 -7.60 0.18 -13.80
CA ALA A 49 -8.27 0.42 -12.52
C ALA A 49 -7.76 -0.48 -11.38
N GLN A 50 -7.44 -1.75 -11.68
CA GLN A 50 -6.86 -2.67 -10.68
C GLN A 50 -5.45 -2.25 -10.28
N ASP A 51 -4.61 -1.89 -11.25
CA ASP A 51 -3.25 -1.42 -10.99
C ASP A 51 -3.24 -0.10 -10.22
N GLY A 52 -4.19 0.78 -10.52
CA GLY A 52 -4.42 2.00 -9.76
C GLY A 52 -4.79 1.74 -8.30
N LYS A 53 -5.65 0.76 -8.02
CA LYS A 53 -6.01 0.36 -6.64
C LYS A 53 -4.83 -0.24 -5.90
N LYS A 54 -4.04 -1.11 -6.54
CA LYS A 54 -2.80 -1.66 -5.97
C LYS A 54 -1.82 -0.54 -5.62
N ALA A 55 -1.58 0.39 -6.54
CA ALA A 55 -0.69 1.53 -6.31
C ALA A 55 -1.20 2.45 -5.19
N ALA A 56 -2.52 2.65 -5.05
CA ALA A 56 -3.10 3.42 -3.95
C ALA A 56 -2.87 2.76 -2.58
N ASN A 57 -3.08 1.43 -2.48
CA ASN A 57 -2.83 0.69 -1.25
C ASN A 57 -1.35 0.69 -0.87
N VAL A 58 -0.46 0.49 -1.85
CA VAL A 58 0.99 0.55 -1.65
C VAL A 58 1.42 1.95 -1.20
N SER A 59 0.86 3.02 -1.77
CA SER A 59 1.11 4.40 -1.34
C SER A 59 0.75 4.63 0.12
N LEU A 60 -0.41 4.13 0.56
CA LEU A 60 -0.87 4.25 1.94
C LEU A 60 0.04 3.47 2.89
N LEU A 61 0.42 2.25 2.50
CA LEU A 61 1.30 1.39 3.30
C LEU A 61 2.68 2.02 3.47
N PHE A 62 3.31 2.52 2.41
CA PHE A 62 4.60 3.19 2.49
C PHE A 62 4.54 4.51 3.28
N GLY A 63 3.46 5.28 3.13
CA GLY A 63 3.26 6.49 3.92
C GLY A 63 3.14 6.19 5.41
N PHE A 64 2.36 5.18 5.77
CA PHE A 64 2.22 4.75 7.17
C PHE A 64 3.53 4.18 7.73
N LEU A 65 4.18 3.29 6.96
CA LEU A 65 5.43 2.68 7.35
C LEU A 65 6.54 3.72 7.55
N GLY A 66 6.63 4.71 6.65
CA GLY A 66 7.59 5.80 6.75
C GLY A 66 7.41 6.64 8.03
N LEU A 67 6.16 6.97 8.39
CA LEU A 67 5.87 7.64 9.65
C LEU A 67 6.18 6.76 10.87
N LEU A 68 5.84 5.48 10.81
CA LEU A 68 6.12 4.53 11.89
C LEU A 68 7.63 4.42 12.13
N PHE A 69 8.44 4.26 11.07
CA PHE A 69 9.90 4.23 11.17
C PHE A 69 10.46 5.53 11.70
N PHE A 70 9.91 6.67 11.32
CA PHE A 70 10.32 7.96 11.84
C PHE A 70 10.12 8.04 13.36
N PHE A 71 8.91 7.75 13.85
CA PHE A 71 8.63 7.79 15.29
C PHE A 71 9.44 6.76 16.07
N LEU A 72 9.57 5.54 15.54
CA LEU A 72 10.35 4.48 16.16
C LEU A 72 11.84 4.86 16.24
N GLY A 73 12.38 5.42 15.17
CA GLY A 73 13.76 5.87 15.11
C GLY A 73 14.03 7.03 16.08
N CYS A 74 13.11 8.00 16.17
CA CYS A 74 13.20 9.09 17.16
C CYS A 74 13.11 8.55 18.59
N TRP A 75 12.18 7.63 18.85
CA TRP A 75 12.05 6.99 20.16
C TRP A 75 13.33 6.28 20.58
N TRP A 76 13.89 5.47 19.70
CA TRP A 76 15.11 4.72 19.94
C TRP A 76 16.31 5.67 20.15
N PHE A 77 16.43 6.69 19.30
CA PHE A 77 17.52 7.68 19.45
C PHE A 77 17.47 8.41 20.80
N VAL A 78 16.28 8.78 21.28
CA VAL A 78 16.12 9.47 22.58
C VAL A 78 16.39 8.54 23.76
N HIS A 79 16.08 7.23 23.61
CA HIS A 79 16.20 6.29 24.72
C HIS A 79 17.61 5.74 24.90
N ASP A 80 18.27 5.39 23.82
CA ASP A 80 19.56 4.71 23.87
C ASP A 80 20.75 5.58 23.43
N PHE A 81 20.49 6.78 22.88
CA PHE A 81 21.51 7.66 22.29
C PHE A 81 22.42 6.92 21.28
N ASP A 82 21.91 5.87 20.64
CA ASP A 82 22.66 5.05 19.71
C ASP A 82 22.49 5.50 18.25
N SER A 83 23.56 5.34 17.48
CA SER A 83 23.57 5.62 16.03
C SER A 83 22.55 4.78 15.23
N GLY A 84 22.06 3.68 15.82
CA GLY A 84 21.03 2.82 15.20
C GLY A 84 19.71 3.54 14.96
N GLY A 85 19.19 4.24 15.97
CA GLY A 85 17.97 5.05 15.86
C GLY A 85 18.09 6.13 14.78
N LEU A 86 19.24 6.77 14.69
CA LEU A 86 19.51 7.82 13.70
C LEU A 86 19.49 7.27 12.25
N ARG A 87 20.03 6.09 12.01
CA ARG A 87 19.99 5.42 10.70
C ARG A 87 18.56 5.13 10.27
N ILE A 88 17.69 4.71 11.19
CA ILE A 88 16.28 4.45 10.94
C ILE A 88 15.58 5.75 10.53
N VAL A 89 15.83 6.86 11.21
CA VAL A 89 15.27 8.19 10.89
C VAL A 89 15.66 8.64 9.48
N ILE A 90 16.89 8.36 9.03
CA ILE A 90 17.37 8.71 7.69
C ILE A 90 16.64 7.91 6.59
N VAL A 91 16.25 6.67 6.88
CA VAL A 91 15.52 5.81 5.91
C VAL A 91 14.05 6.22 5.77
N ALA A 92 13.44 6.76 6.82
CA ALA A 92 12.02 7.13 6.84
C ALA A 92 11.58 8.06 5.68
N PRO A 93 12.29 9.15 5.32
CA PRO A 93 11.89 9.99 4.20
C PRO A 93 11.95 9.29 2.85
N LEU A 94 12.83 8.32 2.65
CA LEU A 94 12.89 7.54 1.41
C LEU A 94 11.61 6.72 1.22
N LEU A 95 11.12 6.08 2.26
CA LEU A 95 9.85 5.34 2.23
C LEU A 95 8.67 6.27 1.94
N ASN A 96 8.65 7.45 2.54
CA ASN A 96 7.62 8.44 2.31
C ASN A 96 7.64 8.98 0.87
N VAL A 97 8.81 9.22 0.29
CA VAL A 97 8.96 9.62 -1.13
C VAL A 97 8.43 8.53 -2.06
N LEU A 98 8.76 7.26 -1.79
CA LEU A 98 8.22 6.13 -2.56
C LEU A 98 6.69 6.05 -2.45
N GLY A 99 6.13 6.26 -1.26
CA GLY A 99 4.70 6.33 -1.05
C GLY A 99 4.03 7.46 -1.85
N ALA A 100 4.63 8.64 -1.85
CA ALA A 100 4.13 9.79 -2.63
C ALA A 100 4.19 9.52 -4.13
N TRP A 101 5.22 8.85 -4.62
CA TRP A 101 5.35 8.46 -6.02
C TRP A 101 4.27 7.45 -6.43
N GLN A 102 4.07 6.40 -5.64
CA GLN A 102 3.00 5.41 -5.87
C GLN A 102 1.61 6.06 -5.87
N GLY A 103 1.38 7.03 -4.99
CA GLY A 103 0.14 7.81 -4.99
C GLY A 103 -0.08 8.62 -6.27
N ARG A 104 1.00 9.10 -6.93
CA ARG A 104 0.91 9.74 -8.26
C ARG A 104 0.57 8.73 -9.34
N VAL A 105 1.16 7.53 -9.29
CA VAL A 105 0.87 6.44 -10.24
C VAL A 105 -0.61 6.04 -10.14
N ALA A 106 -1.14 5.84 -8.94
CA ALA A 106 -2.55 5.54 -8.72
C ALA A 106 -3.48 6.59 -9.34
N ASN A 107 -3.15 7.88 -9.16
CA ASN A 107 -3.95 8.97 -9.70
C ASN A 107 -3.93 9.01 -11.25
N ARG A 108 -2.84 8.60 -11.90
CA ARG A 108 -2.78 8.46 -13.38
C ARG A 108 -3.73 7.38 -13.91
N HIS A 109 -4.01 6.37 -13.11
CA HIS A 109 -4.99 5.31 -13.41
C HIS A 109 -6.42 5.66 -12.95
N GLY A 110 -6.68 6.92 -12.61
CA GLY A 110 -8.01 7.40 -12.22
C GLY A 110 -8.46 6.98 -10.83
N VAL A 111 -7.58 6.39 -10.01
CA VAL A 111 -7.90 5.97 -8.64
C VAL A 111 -7.47 7.06 -7.65
N PRO A 112 -8.41 7.64 -6.87
CA PRO A 112 -8.08 8.67 -5.89
C PRO A 112 -7.26 8.09 -4.74
N ALA A 113 -5.96 8.40 -4.67
CA ALA A 113 -5.05 7.99 -3.60
C ALA A 113 -4.72 9.17 -2.65
N LEU A 114 -5.74 9.97 -2.29
CA LEU A 114 -5.55 11.19 -1.49
C LEU A 114 -4.95 10.88 -0.12
N ALA A 115 -5.47 9.87 0.58
CA ALA A 115 -5.00 9.52 1.93
C ALA A 115 -3.51 9.12 1.94
N GLY A 116 -3.09 8.23 1.02
CA GLY A 116 -1.69 7.81 0.91
C GLY A 116 -0.76 8.98 0.56
N ARG A 117 -1.20 9.88 -0.33
CA ARG A 117 -0.43 11.07 -0.71
C ARG A 117 -0.27 12.06 0.45
N ILE A 118 -1.36 12.37 1.15
CA ILE A 118 -1.32 13.29 2.30
C ILE A 118 -0.39 12.72 3.38
N LEU A 119 -0.54 11.43 3.69
CA LEU A 119 0.28 10.76 4.71
C LEU A 119 1.76 10.75 4.33
N SER A 120 2.06 10.43 3.06
CA SER A 120 3.45 10.43 2.56
C SER A 120 4.06 11.83 2.54
N TRP A 121 3.33 12.85 2.11
CA TRP A 121 3.82 14.23 2.14
C TRP A 121 4.01 14.75 3.56
N ALA A 122 3.09 14.46 4.47
CA ALA A 122 3.27 14.75 5.89
C ALA A 122 4.56 14.08 6.41
N GLY A 123 4.75 12.80 6.11
CA GLY A 123 5.96 12.07 6.48
C GLY A 123 7.24 12.69 5.91
N VAL A 124 7.25 13.15 4.66
CA VAL A 124 8.40 13.85 4.07
C VAL A 124 8.68 15.15 4.79
N ILE A 125 7.66 15.98 5.02
CA ILE A 125 7.82 17.30 5.67
C ILE A 125 8.36 17.14 7.08
N PHE A 126 7.89 16.16 7.84
CA PHE A 126 8.35 15.93 9.20
C PHE A 126 9.71 15.20 9.25
N ALA A 127 9.91 14.17 8.46
CA ALA A 127 11.10 13.34 8.55
C ALA A 127 12.34 13.96 7.86
N LEU A 128 12.17 14.75 6.81
CA LEU A 128 13.28 15.28 6.02
C LEU A 128 14.19 16.22 6.83
N PRO A 129 13.71 17.20 7.62
CA PRO A 129 14.57 18.04 8.44
C PRO A 129 15.39 17.22 9.45
N PHE A 130 14.76 16.24 10.10
CA PHE A 130 15.44 15.37 11.05
C PHE A 130 16.46 14.45 10.38
N ALA A 131 16.17 13.95 9.19
CA ALA A 131 17.12 13.15 8.43
C ALA A 131 18.36 13.96 8.02
N VAL A 132 18.18 15.21 7.60
CA VAL A 132 19.30 16.11 7.26
C VAL A 132 20.16 16.42 8.50
N LEU A 133 19.53 16.80 9.60
CA LEU A 133 20.25 17.04 10.86
C LEU A 133 20.97 15.79 11.35
N GLY A 134 20.32 14.65 11.27
CA GLY A 134 20.88 13.35 11.62
C GLY A 134 22.08 12.96 10.75
N ALA A 135 21.99 13.19 9.46
CA ALA A 135 23.11 12.95 8.55
C ALA A 135 24.31 13.86 8.86
N LEU A 136 24.07 15.16 9.11
CA LEU A 136 25.11 16.09 9.51
C LEU A 136 25.75 15.65 10.83
N PHE A 137 24.97 15.26 11.82
CA PHE A 137 25.46 14.76 13.09
C PHE A 137 26.33 13.51 12.94
N LEU A 138 25.90 12.55 12.09
CA LEU A 138 26.72 11.37 11.78
C LEU A 138 28.05 11.74 11.13
N ILE A 139 28.08 12.69 10.19
CA ILE A 139 29.31 13.15 9.53
C ILE A 139 30.26 13.71 10.57
N VAL A 140 29.76 14.54 11.49
CA VAL A 140 30.59 15.11 12.57
C VAL A 140 31.14 14.02 13.50
N LEU A 141 30.32 13.05 13.91
CA LEU A 141 30.73 11.93 14.75
C LEU A 141 31.77 11.03 14.11
N THR A 142 31.69 10.82 12.78
CA THR A 142 32.66 9.99 12.06
C THR A 142 33.94 10.70 11.66
N GLY A 143 34.09 11.95 12.08
CA GLY A 143 35.32 12.73 11.82
C GLY A 143 35.47 13.19 10.36
N GLY A 144 34.37 13.31 9.65
CA GLY A 144 34.33 13.69 8.22
C GLY A 144 34.48 15.22 7.97
N ILE A 145 34.74 16.02 9.00
CA ILE A 145 35.04 17.47 8.91
C ILE A 145 36.14 17.80 9.89
#